data_85992180e03c483cc30b1d89bde830a9
#
_entry.id   85992180e03c483cc30b1d89bde830a9
#
_cell.length_a   1.000
_cell.length_b   1.000
_cell.length_c   1.000
_cell.angle_alpha   90.00
_cell.angle_beta   90.00
_cell.angle_gamma   90.00
#
_symmetry.space_group_name_H-M   'P 1'
#
loop_
_entity.id
_entity.type
_entity.pdbx_description
1 polymer ?
#
loop_
_entity_poly.entity_id
_entity_poly.type
_entity_poly.pdbx_seq_one_letter_code
_entity_poly.pdbx_strand_id
1 'polypeptide(L)'
;MPADDIVEIKDLRFAYADRPLLKGINLTIPRGKVVGIMGASGSGKSTLMRLIGGQLAPAGGYVKVDGQIVHELGREELYQLRRKMGMQFQAGGLFTDLSVYENIAFQMREHTNLPESMIRDLVLLKLAAVGLRGASSLMPAELSGGMSRRVGLARAIALDPMLIMYDEPFAGLDPISCRVVGNLIRRLNDALGATSIVVSYDSAESMRVIDYLYLISDGVVAAAGPAAEMKVSKDPFVRQFLDGAPDGPVPFHYPNEPYEAVMGLNP
;
A
#
# COMPACT_ATOMS: atom_id res chain seq x y z
N MET A 1 21.46 -8.06 15.55
CA MET A 1 21.69 -8.19 14.10
C MET A 1 21.03 -6.98 13.47
N PRO A 2 21.64 -6.29 12.49
CA PRO A 2 20.91 -5.26 11.76
C PRO A 2 19.64 -5.90 11.21
N ALA A 3 18.50 -5.21 11.33
CA ALA A 3 17.25 -5.70 10.78
C ALA A 3 17.46 -5.95 9.29
N ASP A 4 17.09 -7.14 8.82
CA ASP A 4 17.13 -7.48 7.39
C ASP A 4 15.95 -6.72 6.73
N ASP A 5 16.21 -5.50 6.31
CA ASP A 5 15.19 -4.64 5.70
C ASP A 5 14.99 -5.06 4.24
N ILE A 6 13.74 -5.35 3.88
CA ILE A 6 13.37 -5.65 2.49
C ILE A 6 13.30 -4.39 1.63
N VAL A 7 12.90 -3.26 2.22
CA VAL A 7 12.89 -1.95 1.56
C VAL A 7 13.69 -0.95 2.40
N GLU A 8 14.63 -0.27 1.75
CA GLU A 8 15.37 0.87 2.30
C GLU A 8 15.17 2.08 1.38
N ILE A 9 14.72 3.18 1.96
CA ILE A 9 14.53 4.46 1.25
C ILE A 9 15.36 5.52 1.94
N LYS A 10 16.20 6.23 1.17
CA LYS A 10 17.08 7.25 1.72
C LYS A 10 17.06 8.52 0.89
N ASP A 11 16.83 9.63 1.56
CA ASP A 11 16.75 11.01 1.03
C ASP A 11 15.94 11.10 -0.26
N LEU A 12 14.83 10.34 -0.33
CA LEU A 12 14.03 10.17 -1.52
C LEU A 12 13.29 11.46 -1.87
N ARG A 13 13.56 11.99 -3.05
CA ARG A 13 12.93 13.19 -3.59
C ARG A 13 12.22 12.86 -4.88
N PHE A 14 11.05 13.45 -5.05
CA PHE A 14 10.27 13.30 -6.28
C PHE A 14 9.40 14.54 -6.52
N ALA A 15 9.26 14.92 -7.78
CA ALA A 15 8.37 15.98 -8.22
C ALA A 15 7.58 15.54 -9.46
N TYR A 16 6.36 16.02 -9.60
CA TYR A 16 5.62 16.00 -10.86
C TYR A 16 5.80 17.37 -11.52
N ALA A 17 6.50 17.40 -12.68
CA ALA A 17 6.97 18.64 -13.30
C ALA A 17 7.70 19.51 -12.24
N ASP A 18 7.25 20.73 -12.03
CA ASP A 18 7.86 21.69 -11.09
C ASP A 18 7.27 21.64 -9.67
N ARG A 19 6.34 20.68 -9.40
CA ARG A 19 5.70 20.56 -8.09
C ARG A 19 6.37 19.48 -7.24
N PRO A 20 7.21 19.86 -6.25
CA PRO A 20 7.81 18.89 -5.32
C PRO A 20 6.73 18.16 -4.52
N LEU A 21 6.80 16.82 -4.50
CA LEU A 21 5.87 15.97 -3.76
C LEU A 21 6.55 15.24 -2.60
N LEU A 22 7.71 14.64 -2.84
CA LEU A 22 8.53 14.01 -1.80
C LEU A 22 9.81 14.84 -1.62
N LYS A 23 10.12 15.18 -0.36
CA LYS A 23 11.12 16.20 -0.02
C LYS A 23 12.25 15.64 0.86
N GLY A 24 12.60 14.36 0.71
CA GLY A 24 13.63 13.69 1.48
C GLY A 24 13.08 12.63 2.43
N ILE A 25 12.27 11.71 1.89
CA ILE A 25 11.74 10.57 2.65
C ILE A 25 12.88 9.63 3.04
N ASN A 26 12.93 9.28 4.31
CA ASN A 26 13.78 8.24 4.87
C ASN A 26 12.92 7.24 5.63
N LEU A 27 12.93 5.97 5.21
CA LEU A 27 12.24 4.89 5.91
C LEU A 27 12.84 3.54 5.57
N THR A 28 12.63 2.57 6.45
CA THR A 28 12.99 1.16 6.24
C THR A 28 11.80 0.27 6.53
N ILE A 29 11.72 -0.87 5.85
CA ILE A 29 10.65 -1.86 6.01
C ILE A 29 11.30 -3.20 6.34
N PRO A 30 11.21 -3.66 7.60
CA PRO A 30 11.75 -4.94 8.02
C PRO A 30 11.00 -6.12 7.40
N ARG A 31 11.73 -7.19 7.07
CA ARG A 31 11.12 -8.41 6.53
C ARG A 31 10.07 -9.01 7.48
N GLY A 32 9.03 -9.58 6.91
CA GLY A 32 7.97 -10.29 7.62
C GLY A 32 7.01 -9.39 8.40
N LYS A 33 7.17 -8.06 8.35
CA LYS A 33 6.30 -7.11 9.04
C LYS A 33 5.20 -6.54 8.16
N VAL A 34 4.11 -6.12 8.78
CA VAL A 34 3.07 -5.30 8.15
C VAL A 34 3.33 -3.85 8.52
N VAL A 35 3.74 -3.04 7.56
CA VAL A 35 4.07 -1.63 7.76
C VAL A 35 3.00 -0.74 7.13
N GLY A 36 2.44 0.16 7.94
CA GLY A 36 1.50 1.18 7.48
C GLY A 36 2.23 2.43 7.01
N ILE A 37 1.84 2.96 5.86
CA ILE A 37 2.24 4.29 5.38
C ILE A 37 0.97 5.10 5.25
N MET A 38 0.78 6.07 6.15
CA MET A 38 -0.43 6.87 6.23
C MET A 38 -0.13 8.35 6.06
N GLY A 39 -1.17 9.14 5.90
CA GLY A 39 -1.10 10.58 5.71
C GLY A 39 -2.28 11.11 4.94
N ALA A 40 -2.46 12.42 4.88
CA ALA A 40 -3.56 13.05 4.17
C ALA A 40 -3.59 12.68 2.67
N SER A 41 -4.74 12.87 2.03
CA SER A 41 -4.84 12.72 0.57
C SER A 41 -3.84 13.66 -0.13
N GLY A 42 -3.18 13.16 -1.17
CA GLY A 42 -2.16 13.94 -1.89
C GLY A 42 -0.78 14.02 -1.22
N SER A 43 -0.54 13.39 -0.07
CA SER A 43 0.77 13.39 0.62
C SER A 43 1.87 12.57 -0.07
N GLY A 44 1.56 11.90 -1.20
CA GLY A 44 2.55 11.17 -1.98
C GLY A 44 2.62 9.65 -1.72
N LYS A 45 1.72 9.07 -0.93
CA LYS A 45 1.72 7.64 -0.57
C LYS A 45 1.70 6.70 -1.79
N SER A 46 0.75 6.86 -2.71
CA SER A 46 0.67 6.04 -3.92
C SER A 46 1.86 6.28 -4.87
N THR A 47 2.41 7.51 -4.87
CA THR A 47 3.65 7.81 -5.60
C THR A 47 4.84 7.07 -4.99
N LEU A 48 4.93 7.00 -3.67
CA LEU A 48 5.95 6.23 -2.97
C LEU A 48 5.88 4.74 -3.35
N MET A 49 4.68 4.16 -3.40
CA MET A 49 4.50 2.77 -3.87
C MET A 49 4.95 2.58 -5.33
N ARG A 50 4.68 3.55 -6.21
CA ARG A 50 5.14 3.50 -7.61
C ARG A 50 6.66 3.60 -7.73
N LEU A 51 7.32 4.34 -6.84
CA LEU A 51 8.78 4.41 -6.75
C LEU A 51 9.36 3.09 -6.24
N ILE A 52 8.76 2.48 -5.21
CA ILE A 52 9.13 1.14 -4.71
C ILE A 52 8.97 0.08 -5.81
N GLY A 53 7.89 0.13 -6.59
CA GLY A 53 7.64 -0.76 -7.72
C GLY A 53 8.44 -0.43 -9.00
N GLY A 54 9.27 0.62 -8.98
CA GLY A 54 10.09 1.03 -10.14
C GLY A 54 9.28 1.58 -11.31
N GLN A 55 8.01 1.97 -11.11
CA GLN A 55 7.19 2.60 -12.15
C GLN A 55 7.58 4.06 -12.39
N LEU A 56 8.23 4.67 -11.41
CA LEU A 56 8.76 6.02 -11.44
C LEU A 56 10.23 5.99 -11.00
N ALA A 57 11.03 6.91 -11.53
CA ALA A 57 12.38 7.15 -11.07
C ALA A 57 12.42 8.35 -10.12
N PRO A 58 13.22 8.32 -9.04
CA PRO A 58 13.34 9.43 -8.11
C PRO A 58 14.09 10.60 -8.75
N ALA A 59 13.81 11.83 -8.26
CA ALA A 59 14.58 13.01 -8.61
C ALA A 59 15.86 13.14 -7.76
N GLY A 60 15.95 12.40 -6.66
CA GLY A 60 17.11 12.32 -5.77
C GLY A 60 16.92 11.25 -4.71
N GLY A 61 18.03 10.85 -4.08
CA GLY A 61 18.03 9.74 -3.16
C GLY A 61 17.83 8.39 -3.86
N TYR A 62 17.46 7.35 -3.11
CA TYR A 62 17.24 6.02 -3.69
C TYR A 62 16.14 5.24 -2.98
N VAL A 63 15.61 4.27 -3.71
CA VAL A 63 14.80 3.17 -3.20
C VAL A 63 15.54 1.87 -3.48
N LYS A 64 15.81 1.10 -2.43
CA LYS A 64 16.39 -0.23 -2.51
C LYS A 64 15.35 -1.27 -2.10
N VAL A 65 15.16 -2.31 -2.89
CA VAL A 65 14.27 -3.44 -2.60
C VAL A 65 15.06 -4.73 -2.77
N ASP A 66 15.01 -5.59 -1.77
CA ASP A 66 15.77 -6.86 -1.75
C ASP A 66 17.26 -6.66 -2.09
N GLY A 67 17.87 -5.61 -1.52
CA GLY A 67 19.28 -5.27 -1.74
C GLY A 67 19.60 -4.56 -3.06
N GLN A 68 18.62 -4.35 -3.96
CA GLN A 68 18.81 -3.77 -5.30
C GLN A 68 18.27 -2.34 -5.37
N ILE A 69 19.02 -1.40 -5.92
CA ILE A 69 18.58 -0.01 -6.16
C ILE A 69 17.65 -0.02 -7.37
N VAL A 70 16.36 0.23 -7.14
CA VAL A 70 15.29 -0.03 -8.12
C VAL A 70 15.44 0.77 -9.43
N HIS A 71 15.83 2.05 -9.34
CA HIS A 71 15.93 2.91 -10.52
C HIS A 71 17.24 2.73 -11.32
N GLU A 72 18.17 1.94 -10.81
CA GLU A 72 19.42 1.57 -11.50
C GLU A 72 19.30 0.24 -12.25
N LEU A 73 18.21 -0.53 -12.00
CA LEU A 73 18.00 -1.82 -12.63
C LEU A 73 17.70 -1.69 -14.12
N GLY A 74 18.30 -2.58 -14.90
CA GLY A 74 17.91 -2.81 -16.28
C GLY A 74 16.50 -3.40 -16.39
N ARG A 75 15.94 -3.40 -17.60
CA ARG A 75 14.56 -3.86 -17.85
C ARG A 75 14.31 -5.28 -17.35
N GLU A 76 15.24 -6.20 -17.62
CA GLU A 76 15.09 -7.61 -17.23
C GLU A 76 15.21 -7.79 -15.70
N GLU A 77 16.17 -7.13 -15.08
CA GLU A 77 16.37 -7.18 -13.62
C GLU A 77 15.15 -6.61 -12.88
N LEU A 78 14.61 -5.48 -13.36
CA LEU A 78 13.39 -4.89 -12.80
C LEU A 78 12.18 -5.82 -12.99
N TYR A 79 12.08 -6.51 -14.12
CA TYR A 79 11.05 -7.52 -14.36
C TYR A 79 11.15 -8.66 -13.35
N GLN A 80 12.35 -9.20 -13.13
CA GLN A 80 12.59 -10.27 -12.14
C GLN A 80 12.30 -9.80 -10.70
N LEU A 81 12.65 -8.57 -10.36
CA LEU A 81 12.31 -8.00 -9.06
C LEU A 81 10.79 -7.89 -8.87
N ARG A 82 10.07 -7.37 -9.88
CA ARG A 82 8.60 -7.24 -9.83
C ARG A 82 7.86 -8.57 -9.71
N ARG A 83 8.39 -9.66 -10.24
CA ARG A 83 7.83 -11.01 -10.07
C ARG A 83 7.79 -11.45 -8.59
N LYS A 84 8.69 -10.92 -7.77
CA LYS A 84 8.75 -11.17 -6.33
C LYS A 84 7.87 -10.21 -5.52
N MET A 85 7.15 -9.29 -6.18
CA MET A 85 6.32 -8.27 -5.56
C MET A 85 4.87 -8.44 -5.97
N GLY A 86 3.96 -8.39 -5.02
CA GLY A 86 2.52 -8.34 -5.26
C GLY A 86 1.98 -6.94 -5.07
N MET A 87 1.02 -6.52 -5.89
CA MET A 87 0.36 -5.22 -5.71
C MET A 87 -1.15 -5.38 -5.82
N GLN A 88 -1.85 -4.96 -4.78
CA GLN A 88 -3.28 -4.74 -4.80
C GLN A 88 -3.55 -3.26 -5.06
N PHE A 89 -4.15 -2.98 -6.21
CA PHE A 89 -4.56 -1.63 -6.59
C PHE A 89 -5.85 -1.21 -5.90
N GLN A 90 -6.06 0.09 -5.76
CA GLN A 90 -7.33 0.67 -5.34
C GLN A 90 -8.48 0.10 -6.21
N ALA A 91 -9.63 -0.20 -5.62
CA ALA A 91 -10.78 -0.85 -6.26
C ALA A 91 -10.52 -2.26 -6.85
N GLY A 92 -9.45 -2.96 -6.41
CA GLY A 92 -9.08 -4.31 -6.89
C GLY A 92 -8.28 -4.31 -8.19
N GLY A 93 -8.47 -3.34 -9.08
CA GLY A 93 -7.75 -3.18 -10.36
C GLY A 93 -7.86 -4.40 -11.27
N LEU A 94 -9.00 -5.09 -11.28
CA LEU A 94 -9.22 -6.31 -12.08
C LEU A 94 -9.33 -5.99 -13.57
N PHE A 95 -8.90 -6.92 -14.39
CA PHE A 95 -9.21 -6.92 -15.83
C PHE A 95 -10.70 -7.19 -15.99
N THR A 96 -11.43 -6.25 -16.56
CA THR A 96 -12.90 -6.25 -16.62
C THR A 96 -13.49 -7.28 -17.55
N ASP A 97 -12.74 -7.70 -18.54
CA ASP A 97 -13.06 -8.67 -19.59
C ASP A 97 -12.55 -10.09 -19.30
N LEU A 98 -11.94 -10.30 -18.15
CA LEU A 98 -11.49 -11.61 -17.67
C LEU A 98 -12.29 -12.05 -16.44
N SER A 99 -12.62 -13.33 -16.35
CA SER A 99 -13.26 -13.91 -15.16
C SER A 99 -12.36 -13.77 -13.92
N VAL A 100 -12.93 -14.02 -12.74
CA VAL A 100 -12.17 -14.09 -11.47
C VAL A 100 -11.03 -15.09 -11.58
N TYR A 101 -11.29 -16.27 -12.16
CA TYR A 101 -10.27 -17.28 -12.41
C TYR A 101 -9.14 -16.73 -13.29
N GLU A 102 -9.48 -16.16 -14.43
CA GLU A 102 -8.53 -15.67 -15.41
C GLU A 102 -7.70 -14.48 -14.87
N ASN A 103 -8.30 -13.61 -14.05
CA ASN A 103 -7.58 -12.53 -13.39
C ASN A 103 -6.40 -13.02 -12.54
N ILE A 104 -6.50 -14.21 -11.95
CA ILE A 104 -5.44 -14.79 -11.12
C ILE A 104 -4.52 -15.68 -11.98
N ALA A 105 -5.08 -16.52 -12.86
CA ALA A 105 -4.35 -17.41 -13.74
C ALA A 105 -3.39 -16.67 -14.67
N PHE A 106 -3.78 -15.47 -15.13
CA PHE A 106 -2.98 -14.62 -16.00
C PHE A 106 -1.56 -14.42 -15.47
N GLN A 107 -1.41 -14.09 -14.18
CA GLN A 107 -0.09 -13.89 -13.57
C GLN A 107 0.77 -15.17 -13.61
N MET A 108 0.15 -16.33 -13.39
CA MET A 108 0.87 -17.59 -13.39
C MET A 108 1.30 -17.98 -14.81
N ARG A 109 0.44 -17.80 -15.83
CA ARG A 109 0.77 -18.07 -17.23
C ARG A 109 1.88 -17.17 -17.75
N GLU A 110 1.83 -15.87 -17.44
CA GLU A 110 2.83 -14.91 -17.91
C GLU A 110 4.20 -15.08 -17.25
N HIS A 111 4.23 -15.55 -16.01
CA HIS A 111 5.44 -15.56 -15.22
C HIS A 111 5.99 -16.94 -14.86
N THR A 112 5.31 -18.03 -15.26
CA THR A 112 5.76 -19.39 -14.97
C THR A 112 5.55 -20.30 -16.16
N ASN A 113 6.22 -21.47 -16.14
CA ASN A 113 6.01 -22.55 -17.13
C ASN A 113 5.16 -23.68 -16.52
N LEU A 114 4.24 -23.38 -15.61
CA LEU A 114 3.39 -24.38 -14.98
C LEU A 114 2.35 -24.92 -15.97
N PRO A 115 2.05 -26.24 -15.94
CA PRO A 115 0.96 -26.78 -16.73
C PRO A 115 -0.40 -26.26 -16.26
N GLU A 116 -1.38 -26.13 -17.15
CA GLU A 116 -2.72 -25.59 -16.86
C GLU A 116 -3.44 -26.31 -15.70
N SER A 117 -3.23 -27.61 -15.55
CA SER A 117 -3.79 -28.37 -14.42
C SER A 117 -3.28 -27.86 -13.08
N MET A 118 -2.00 -27.53 -12.99
CA MET A 118 -1.38 -26.97 -11.77
C MET A 118 -1.80 -25.52 -11.55
N ILE A 119 -1.86 -24.70 -12.60
CA ILE A 119 -2.38 -23.32 -12.53
C ILE A 119 -3.80 -23.33 -11.98
N ARG A 120 -4.66 -24.23 -12.49
CA ARG A 120 -6.03 -24.36 -12.00
C ARG A 120 -6.08 -24.64 -10.49
N ASP A 121 -5.29 -25.59 -10.01
CA ASP A 121 -5.31 -25.96 -8.59
C ASP A 121 -4.77 -24.84 -7.71
N LEU A 122 -3.72 -24.15 -8.15
CA LEU A 122 -3.17 -22.97 -7.47
C LEU A 122 -4.17 -21.79 -7.42
N VAL A 123 -4.84 -21.49 -8.53
CA VAL A 123 -5.87 -20.45 -8.57
C VAL A 123 -6.99 -20.74 -7.59
N LEU A 124 -7.49 -22.00 -7.56
CA LEU A 124 -8.53 -22.39 -6.62
C LEU A 124 -8.05 -22.31 -5.16
N LEU A 125 -6.78 -22.61 -4.90
CA LEU A 125 -6.16 -22.45 -3.57
C LEU A 125 -6.10 -20.98 -3.17
N LYS A 126 -5.65 -20.07 -4.06
CA LYS A 126 -5.61 -18.63 -3.78
C LYS A 126 -7.01 -18.06 -3.56
N LEU A 127 -8.00 -18.48 -4.34
CA LEU A 127 -9.40 -18.11 -4.14
C LEU A 127 -9.97 -18.66 -2.83
N ALA A 128 -9.60 -19.86 -2.43
CA ALA A 128 -10.00 -20.43 -1.15
C ALA A 128 -9.40 -19.62 0.03
N ALA A 129 -8.16 -19.19 -0.08
CA ALA A 129 -7.48 -18.37 0.95
C ALA A 129 -8.22 -17.05 1.22
N VAL A 130 -8.87 -16.46 0.20
CA VAL A 130 -9.67 -15.23 0.34
C VAL A 130 -11.18 -15.49 0.46
N GLY A 131 -11.60 -16.77 0.57
CA GLY A 131 -12.99 -17.18 0.75
C GLY A 131 -13.88 -16.99 -0.49
N LEU A 132 -13.31 -17.07 -1.69
CA LEU A 132 -14.01 -16.84 -2.96
C LEU A 132 -13.89 -17.99 -3.98
N ARG A 133 -13.58 -19.21 -3.53
CA ARG A 133 -13.43 -20.36 -4.44
C ARG A 133 -14.67 -20.59 -5.33
N GLY A 134 -15.88 -20.39 -4.77
CA GLY A 134 -17.13 -20.54 -5.51
C GLY A 134 -17.44 -19.43 -6.52
N ALA A 135 -16.65 -18.35 -6.53
CA ALA A 135 -16.83 -17.20 -7.43
C ALA A 135 -15.89 -17.25 -8.65
N SER A 136 -15.20 -18.36 -8.89
CA SER A 136 -14.14 -18.46 -9.91
C SER A 136 -14.59 -18.13 -11.34
N SER A 137 -15.84 -18.45 -11.69
CA SER A 137 -16.42 -18.20 -13.01
C SER A 137 -17.08 -16.83 -13.17
N LEU A 138 -17.24 -16.06 -12.10
CA LEU A 138 -17.88 -14.75 -12.16
C LEU A 138 -17.00 -13.73 -12.88
N MET A 139 -17.66 -12.75 -13.50
CA MET A 139 -17.00 -11.58 -14.08
C MET A 139 -16.88 -10.46 -13.03
N PRO A 140 -15.90 -9.55 -13.16
CA PRO A 140 -15.74 -8.43 -12.23
C PRO A 140 -16.99 -7.59 -12.02
N ALA A 141 -17.83 -7.42 -13.04
CA ALA A 141 -19.10 -6.69 -12.97
C ALA A 141 -20.15 -7.35 -12.05
N GLU A 142 -20.00 -8.64 -11.76
CA GLU A 142 -20.89 -9.41 -10.88
C GLU A 142 -20.44 -9.40 -9.41
N LEU A 143 -19.30 -8.76 -9.12
CA LEU A 143 -18.70 -8.77 -7.79
C LEU A 143 -19.16 -7.56 -6.97
N SER A 144 -19.40 -7.77 -5.67
CA SER A 144 -19.46 -6.65 -4.72
C SER A 144 -18.08 -6.00 -4.56
N GLY A 145 -18.02 -4.76 -4.04
CA GLY A 145 -16.76 -4.07 -3.78
C GLY A 145 -15.81 -4.88 -2.88
N GLY A 146 -16.35 -5.51 -1.84
CA GLY A 146 -15.57 -6.39 -0.95
C GLY A 146 -15.08 -7.66 -1.63
N MET A 147 -15.87 -8.26 -2.56
CA MET A 147 -15.43 -9.40 -3.36
C MET A 147 -14.33 -8.99 -4.33
N SER A 148 -14.47 -7.88 -5.04
CA SER A 148 -13.47 -7.37 -5.98
C SER A 148 -12.12 -7.13 -5.29
N ARG A 149 -12.12 -6.54 -4.07
CA ARG A 149 -10.89 -6.38 -3.25
C ARG A 149 -10.25 -7.72 -2.94
N ARG A 150 -11.03 -8.71 -2.52
CA ARG A 150 -10.51 -10.05 -2.18
C ARG A 150 -9.97 -10.79 -3.40
N VAL A 151 -10.57 -10.63 -4.58
CA VAL A 151 -10.00 -11.15 -5.84
C VAL A 151 -8.68 -10.44 -6.17
N GLY A 152 -8.62 -9.11 -6.03
CA GLY A 152 -7.38 -8.34 -6.18
C GLY A 152 -6.28 -8.83 -5.23
N LEU A 153 -6.65 -9.21 -4.00
CA LEU A 153 -5.76 -9.81 -3.02
C LEU A 153 -5.23 -11.17 -3.51
N ALA A 154 -6.14 -12.06 -3.94
CA ALA A 154 -5.77 -13.38 -4.48
C ALA A 154 -4.81 -13.26 -5.68
N ARG A 155 -5.03 -12.27 -6.56
CA ARG A 155 -4.15 -11.99 -7.68
C ARG A 155 -2.78 -11.46 -7.21
N ALA A 156 -2.76 -10.56 -6.21
CA ALA A 156 -1.51 -10.03 -5.68
C ALA A 156 -0.59 -11.10 -5.08
N ILE A 157 -1.18 -12.18 -4.53
CA ILE A 157 -0.43 -13.31 -3.97
C ILE A 157 -0.28 -14.49 -4.92
N ALA A 158 -0.61 -14.35 -6.20
CA ALA A 158 -0.63 -15.46 -7.16
C ALA A 158 0.74 -16.14 -7.30
N LEU A 159 1.82 -15.38 -7.22
CA LEU A 159 3.21 -15.85 -7.37
C LEU A 159 3.97 -15.99 -6.03
N ASP A 160 3.28 -16.05 -4.89
CA ASP A 160 3.89 -16.12 -3.55
C ASP A 160 4.97 -15.05 -3.33
N PRO A 161 4.62 -13.76 -3.44
CA PRO A 161 5.59 -12.69 -3.40
C PRO A 161 6.22 -12.50 -2.01
N MET A 162 7.47 -12.03 -1.97
CA MET A 162 8.15 -11.66 -0.73
C MET A 162 7.70 -10.31 -0.16
N LEU A 163 7.17 -9.43 -1.02
CA LEU A 163 6.66 -8.10 -0.67
C LEU A 163 5.28 -7.89 -1.28
N ILE A 164 4.30 -7.54 -0.46
CA ILE A 164 2.94 -7.23 -0.92
C ILE A 164 2.62 -5.77 -0.58
N MET A 165 2.18 -5.02 -1.57
CA MET A 165 1.79 -3.62 -1.44
C MET A 165 0.28 -3.49 -1.63
N TYR A 166 -0.39 -2.83 -0.67
CA TYR A 166 -1.84 -2.60 -0.66
C TYR A 166 -2.10 -1.10 -0.77
N ASP A 167 -2.71 -0.66 -1.88
CA ASP A 167 -3.11 0.73 -2.09
C ASP A 167 -4.58 0.92 -1.72
N GLU A 168 -4.83 1.61 -0.60
CA GLU A 168 -6.14 1.92 -0.04
C GLU A 168 -7.07 0.67 0.06
N PRO A 169 -6.65 -0.40 0.75
CA PRO A 169 -7.39 -1.66 0.75
C PRO A 169 -8.77 -1.57 1.40
N PHE A 170 -9.01 -0.57 2.24
CA PHE A 170 -10.26 -0.38 2.99
C PHE A 170 -11.23 0.62 2.34
N ALA A 171 -10.76 1.42 1.38
CA ALA A 171 -11.53 2.53 0.81
C ALA A 171 -12.87 2.08 0.20
N GLY A 172 -13.96 2.71 0.62
CA GLY A 172 -15.31 2.45 0.07
C GLY A 172 -15.91 1.10 0.44
N LEU A 173 -15.37 0.41 1.45
CA LEU A 173 -15.94 -0.83 1.99
C LEU A 173 -16.81 -0.55 3.22
N ASP A 174 -17.81 -1.40 3.43
CA ASP A 174 -18.56 -1.45 4.68
C ASP A 174 -17.68 -1.96 5.84
N PRO A 175 -18.06 -1.71 7.11
CA PRO A 175 -17.22 -2.08 8.26
C PRO A 175 -16.92 -3.59 8.37
N ILE A 176 -17.83 -4.46 7.91
CA ILE A 176 -17.63 -5.92 7.95
C ILE A 176 -16.59 -6.30 6.92
N SER A 177 -16.72 -5.78 5.69
CA SER A 177 -15.77 -6.02 4.59
C SER A 177 -14.38 -5.47 4.93
N CYS A 178 -14.27 -4.28 5.55
CA CYS A 178 -13.01 -3.73 6.05
C CYS A 178 -12.32 -4.70 7.02
N ARG A 179 -13.08 -5.23 7.98
CA ARG A 179 -12.56 -6.20 8.95
C ARG A 179 -12.09 -7.49 8.30
N VAL A 180 -12.85 -8.01 7.34
CA VAL A 180 -12.49 -9.22 6.58
C VAL A 180 -11.19 -9.00 5.81
N VAL A 181 -11.06 -7.89 5.08
CA VAL A 181 -9.84 -7.55 4.32
C VAL A 181 -8.65 -7.36 5.25
N GLY A 182 -8.80 -6.64 6.37
CA GLY A 182 -7.72 -6.45 7.34
C GLY A 182 -7.22 -7.78 7.93
N ASN A 183 -8.13 -8.66 8.33
CA ASN A 183 -7.79 -10.00 8.81
C ASN A 183 -7.08 -10.84 7.73
N LEU A 184 -7.48 -10.71 6.46
CA LEU A 184 -6.83 -11.41 5.35
C LEU A 184 -5.40 -10.91 5.14
N ILE A 185 -5.17 -9.58 5.15
CA ILE A 185 -3.83 -8.99 5.07
C ILE A 185 -2.91 -9.59 6.14
N ARG A 186 -3.35 -9.63 7.39
CA ARG A 186 -2.55 -10.19 8.49
C ARG A 186 -2.29 -11.70 8.31
N ARG A 187 -3.35 -12.47 8.05
CA ARG A 187 -3.23 -13.91 7.85
C ARG A 187 -2.35 -14.30 6.67
N LEU A 188 -2.44 -13.57 5.56
CA LEU A 188 -1.59 -13.83 4.39
C LEU A 188 -0.14 -13.46 4.66
N ASN A 189 0.11 -12.34 5.36
CA ASN A 189 1.45 -11.98 5.80
C ASN A 189 2.09 -13.09 6.64
N ASP A 190 1.35 -13.57 7.65
CA ASP A 190 1.84 -14.62 8.56
C ASP A 190 2.02 -15.98 7.84
N ALA A 191 1.09 -16.36 6.96
CA ALA A 191 1.12 -17.64 6.27
C ALA A 191 2.19 -17.72 5.18
N LEU A 192 2.46 -16.62 4.47
CA LEU A 192 3.45 -16.56 3.40
C LEU A 192 4.85 -16.18 3.91
N GLY A 193 4.96 -15.68 5.15
CA GLY A 193 6.19 -15.04 5.64
C GLY A 193 6.58 -13.80 4.83
N ALA A 194 5.62 -13.22 4.09
CA ALA A 194 5.84 -12.06 3.25
C ALA A 194 5.93 -10.77 4.08
N THR A 195 6.49 -9.72 3.50
CA THR A 195 6.40 -8.37 4.05
C THR A 195 5.23 -7.65 3.42
N SER A 196 4.51 -6.85 4.19
CA SER A 196 3.34 -6.11 3.71
C SER A 196 3.48 -4.61 3.93
N ILE A 197 3.18 -3.82 2.89
CA ILE A 197 3.04 -2.37 2.97
C ILE A 197 1.55 -2.04 2.78
N VAL A 198 0.95 -1.38 3.76
CA VAL A 198 -0.44 -0.91 3.70
C VAL A 198 -0.43 0.61 3.60
N VAL A 199 -0.77 1.12 2.43
CA VAL A 199 -0.99 2.55 2.21
C VAL A 199 -2.46 2.85 2.44
N SER A 200 -2.77 3.73 3.37
CA SER A 200 -4.17 4.08 3.69
C SER A 200 -4.30 5.46 4.33
N TYR A 201 -5.47 6.06 4.19
CA TYR A 201 -5.94 7.18 5.00
C TYR A 201 -6.88 6.71 6.13
N ASP A 202 -7.36 5.47 6.10
CA ASP A 202 -8.17 4.88 7.18
C ASP A 202 -7.26 4.42 8.32
N SER A 203 -7.12 5.27 9.34
CA SER A 203 -6.33 4.99 10.52
C SER A 203 -6.90 3.85 11.35
N ALA A 204 -8.23 3.80 11.52
CA ALA A 204 -8.91 2.88 12.44
C ALA A 204 -8.70 1.40 12.04
N GLU A 205 -8.91 1.04 10.78
CA GLU A 205 -8.72 -0.33 10.32
C GLU A 205 -7.25 -0.67 10.10
N SER A 206 -6.46 0.27 9.58
CA SER A 206 -5.01 0.05 9.37
C SER A 206 -4.27 -0.24 10.67
N MET A 207 -4.52 0.55 11.73
CA MET A 207 -3.87 0.38 13.04
C MET A 207 -4.15 -0.97 13.72
N ARG A 208 -5.09 -1.75 13.22
CA ARG A 208 -5.39 -3.11 13.74
C ARG A 208 -4.48 -4.18 13.16
N VAL A 209 -3.93 -3.93 11.96
CA VAL A 209 -3.21 -4.95 11.19
C VAL A 209 -1.72 -4.67 11.07
N ILE A 210 -1.26 -3.43 11.27
CA ILE A 210 0.13 -3.03 11.12
C ILE A 210 0.95 -3.27 12.38
N ASP A 211 2.24 -3.54 12.19
CA ASP A 211 3.25 -3.64 13.27
C ASP A 211 3.95 -2.29 13.48
N TYR A 212 4.13 -1.50 12.41
CA TYR A 212 4.85 -0.23 12.42
C TYR A 212 4.13 0.79 11.53
N LEU A 213 4.18 2.07 11.91
CA LEU A 213 3.53 3.16 11.21
C LEU A 213 4.54 4.22 10.79
N TYR A 214 4.44 4.67 9.54
CA TYR A 214 5.00 5.92 9.04
C TYR A 214 3.86 6.89 8.70
N LEU A 215 3.88 8.09 9.25
CA LEU A 215 2.98 9.19 8.88
C LEU A 215 3.71 10.16 7.96
N ILE A 216 3.18 10.34 6.75
CA ILE A 216 3.72 11.27 5.76
C ILE A 216 2.87 12.53 5.74
N SER A 217 3.53 13.67 5.90
CA SER A 217 2.94 14.99 5.74
C SER A 217 3.91 15.91 5.02
N ASP A 218 3.39 16.76 4.16
CA ASP A 218 4.17 17.77 3.40
C ASP A 218 5.44 17.20 2.72
N GLY A 219 5.37 15.94 2.27
CA GLY A 219 6.44 15.28 1.53
C GLY A 219 7.58 14.73 2.39
N VAL A 220 7.44 14.70 3.70
CA VAL A 220 8.41 14.13 4.64
C VAL A 220 7.75 13.12 5.57
N VAL A 221 8.56 12.28 6.24
CA VAL A 221 8.07 11.45 7.36
C VAL A 221 7.94 12.35 8.58
N ALA A 222 6.70 12.67 8.92
CA ALA A 222 6.40 13.58 10.06
C ALA A 222 6.43 12.83 11.40
N ALA A 223 6.05 11.55 11.42
CA ALA A 223 6.14 10.69 12.59
C ALA A 223 6.32 9.24 12.18
N ALA A 224 6.99 8.45 13.01
CA ALA A 224 7.16 7.02 12.80
C ALA A 224 7.34 6.28 14.12
N GLY A 225 6.85 5.03 14.19
CA GLY A 225 7.03 4.21 15.39
C GLY A 225 6.24 2.90 15.33
N PRO A 226 6.48 2.01 16.30
CA PRO A 226 5.66 0.82 16.51
C PRO A 226 4.18 1.19 16.67
N ALA A 227 3.29 0.43 16.02
CA ALA A 227 1.85 0.74 16.03
C ALA A 227 1.27 0.83 17.45
N ALA A 228 1.76 0.01 18.38
CA ALA A 228 1.33 0.05 19.77
C ALA A 228 1.69 1.37 20.48
N GLU A 229 2.88 1.92 20.20
CA GLU A 229 3.32 3.20 20.75
C GLU A 229 2.58 4.38 20.12
N MET A 230 2.38 4.32 18.81
CA MET A 230 1.65 5.35 18.06
C MET A 230 0.19 5.47 18.53
N LYS A 231 -0.46 4.36 18.90
CA LYS A 231 -1.83 4.35 19.46
C LYS A 231 -1.96 5.17 20.75
N VAL A 232 -0.94 5.24 21.57
CA VAL A 232 -0.95 5.94 22.86
C VAL A 232 -0.09 7.22 22.84
N SER A 233 0.44 7.59 21.70
CA SER A 233 1.24 8.80 21.51
C SER A 233 0.47 10.04 21.97
N LYS A 234 1.17 10.97 22.61
CA LYS A 234 0.65 12.29 22.99
C LYS A 234 1.06 13.39 22.00
N ASP A 235 1.80 13.02 20.94
CA ASP A 235 2.18 13.97 19.90
C ASP A 235 0.92 14.53 19.23
N PRO A 236 0.74 15.87 19.18
CA PRO A 236 -0.47 16.48 18.65
C PRO A 236 -0.74 16.15 17.18
N PHE A 237 0.31 15.98 16.36
CA PHE A 237 0.18 15.60 14.95
C PHE A 237 -0.30 14.17 14.80
N VAL A 238 0.29 13.24 15.58
CA VAL A 238 -0.12 11.83 15.60
C VAL A 238 -1.57 11.70 16.06
N ARG A 239 -1.94 12.44 17.13
CA ARG A 239 -3.31 12.42 17.66
C ARG A 239 -4.31 12.96 16.65
N GLN A 240 -4.02 14.14 16.07
CA GLN A 240 -4.90 14.72 15.06
C GLN A 240 -5.20 13.72 13.94
N PHE A 241 -4.17 13.05 13.42
CA PHE A 241 -4.34 12.10 12.31
C PHE A 241 -5.08 10.83 12.73
N LEU A 242 -4.69 10.21 13.87
CA LEU A 242 -5.28 8.95 14.31
C LEU A 242 -6.72 9.10 14.80
N ASP A 243 -7.05 10.23 15.43
CA ASP A 243 -8.39 10.52 15.95
C ASP A 243 -9.29 11.18 14.90
N GLY A 244 -8.71 11.65 13.77
CA GLY A 244 -9.45 12.40 12.75
C GLY A 244 -9.92 13.76 13.25
N ALA A 245 -9.16 14.39 14.16
CA ALA A 245 -9.55 15.67 14.75
C ALA A 245 -9.45 16.81 13.70
N PRO A 246 -10.48 17.67 13.57
CA PRO A 246 -10.47 18.76 12.61
C PRO A 246 -9.43 19.83 12.95
N ASP A 247 -9.17 20.03 14.24
CA ASP A 247 -8.22 21.01 14.75
C ASP A 247 -6.91 20.35 15.17
N GLY A 248 -5.77 20.99 14.85
CA GLY A 248 -4.45 20.50 15.21
C GLY A 248 -3.33 21.10 14.36
N PRO A 249 -2.13 20.50 14.41
CA PRO A 249 -0.96 20.99 13.65
C PRO A 249 -1.15 21.04 12.13
N VAL A 250 -2.03 20.19 11.57
CA VAL A 250 -2.40 20.25 10.15
C VAL A 250 -3.59 21.19 10.02
N PRO A 251 -3.43 22.38 9.41
CA PRO A 251 -4.51 23.35 9.31
C PRO A 251 -5.62 22.87 8.37
N PHE A 252 -6.87 23.09 8.77
CA PHE A 252 -8.03 22.84 7.92
C PHE A 252 -8.10 23.84 6.75
N HIS A 253 -7.75 25.09 7.00
CA HIS A 253 -7.81 26.17 6.01
C HIS A 253 -6.57 26.13 5.10
N TYR A 254 -6.80 26.33 3.81
CA TYR A 254 -5.71 26.61 2.88
C TYR A 254 -5.01 27.92 3.28
N PRO A 255 -3.67 27.97 3.31
CA PRO A 255 -2.95 29.17 3.74
C PRO A 255 -3.38 30.41 2.97
N ASN A 256 -3.86 31.41 3.68
CA ASN A 256 -4.22 32.71 3.16
C ASN A 256 -4.01 33.77 4.26
N GLU A 257 -4.06 35.04 3.91
CA GLU A 257 -4.10 36.11 4.88
C GLU A 257 -5.34 35.95 5.81
N PRO A 258 -5.22 36.33 7.11
CA PRO A 258 -6.36 36.30 8.02
C PRO A 258 -7.56 37.05 7.42
N TYR A 259 -8.76 36.46 7.53
CA TYR A 259 -9.98 37.02 6.93
C TYR A 259 -10.24 38.49 7.40
N GLU A 260 -9.93 38.78 8.68
CA GLU A 260 -10.02 40.09 9.28
C GLU A 260 -9.13 41.13 8.56
N ALA A 261 -7.91 40.70 8.15
CA ALA A 261 -6.98 41.58 7.42
C ALA A 261 -7.50 41.87 6.00
N VAL A 262 -8.06 40.87 5.32
CA VAL A 262 -8.63 40.98 3.96
C VAL A 262 -9.88 41.89 3.98
N MET A 263 -10.66 41.85 5.06
CA MET A 263 -11.89 42.63 5.22
C MET A 263 -11.63 44.00 5.82
N GLY A 264 -10.38 44.38 6.13
CA GLY A 264 -10.04 45.68 6.78
C GLY A 264 -10.58 45.80 8.18
N LEU A 265 -10.91 44.71 8.83
CA LEU A 265 -11.35 44.62 10.20
C LEU A 265 -10.08 44.47 11.07
N ASN A 266 -9.39 45.58 11.32
CA ASN A 266 -8.31 45.57 12.34
C ASN A 266 -8.95 45.57 13.72
N PRO A 267 -8.45 44.75 14.67
CA PRO A 267 -8.87 44.79 16.05
C PRO A 267 -8.44 46.08 16.74
#